data_7f9d1d91b99127f01b9e5be5b594bc7b
#
_entry.id   7f9d1d91b99127f01b9e5be5b594bc7b
#
_cell.length_a   1.000
_cell.length_b   1.000
_cell.length_c   1.000
_cell.angle_alpha   90.00
_cell.angle_beta   90.00
_cell.angle_gamma   90.00
#
_symmetry.space_group_name_H-M   'P 1'
#
loop_
_entity.id
_entity.type
_entity.pdbx_description
1 polymer ?
#
loop_
_entity_poly.entity_id
_entity_poly.type
_entity_poly.pdbx_seq_one_letter_code
_entity_poly.pdbx_strand_id
1 'polypeptide(L)'
;MMKGRVVKSCVIAAVVSLCVAVIAGCANEEFGGLGIEVPSGEGKVGRDSPYVIVSVYKGGTGDMAGLHSGDTILSVDGHPLKGMQHDYIVKNLLRGKPGSMVTLELERGGELMIFRVLRGKVVLKE
;
A
#
# COMPACT_ATOMS: atom_id res chain seq x y z
N MET A 1 41.73 2.44 -33.90
CA MET A 1 41.19 3.71 -33.42
C MET A 1 39.72 3.87 -33.58
N MET A 2 39.22 3.63 -34.75
CA MET A 2 37.77 3.73 -35.02
C MET A 2 36.99 2.72 -34.24
N LYS A 3 37.59 1.62 -33.90
CA LYS A 3 36.91 0.54 -33.18
C LYS A 3 36.37 0.98 -31.82
N GLY A 4 37.11 1.80 -31.11
CA GLY A 4 36.67 2.24 -29.78
C GLY A 4 35.41 3.08 -29.83
N ARG A 5 35.24 3.84 -30.87
CA ARG A 5 34.02 4.67 -31.02
C ARG A 5 32.81 3.83 -31.28
N VAL A 6 32.94 2.79 -32.06
CA VAL A 6 31.85 1.86 -32.35
C VAL A 6 31.37 1.18 -31.08
N VAL A 7 32.33 0.75 -30.27
CA VAL A 7 32.00 0.12 -28.97
C VAL A 7 31.25 1.08 -28.07
N LYS A 8 31.67 2.34 -28.02
CA LYS A 8 30.97 3.34 -27.21
C LYS A 8 29.55 3.55 -27.67
N SER A 9 29.34 3.57 -28.97
CA SER A 9 28.00 3.70 -29.51
C SER A 9 27.11 2.54 -29.10
N CYS A 10 27.63 1.35 -29.12
CA CYS A 10 26.88 0.17 -28.68
C CYS A 10 26.49 0.25 -27.23
N VAL A 11 27.40 0.72 -26.39
CA VAL A 11 27.13 0.87 -24.95
C VAL A 11 26.02 1.90 -24.73
N ILE A 12 26.09 3.01 -25.41
CA ILE A 12 25.06 4.04 -25.30
C ILE A 12 23.69 3.51 -25.72
N ALA A 13 23.66 2.78 -26.81
CA ALA A 13 22.42 2.17 -27.29
C ALA A 13 21.85 1.20 -26.28
N ALA A 14 22.68 0.43 -25.62
CA ALA A 14 22.24 -0.51 -24.60
C ALA A 14 21.62 0.21 -23.40
N VAL A 15 22.21 1.32 -22.98
CA VAL A 15 21.69 2.12 -21.86
C VAL A 15 20.32 2.70 -22.21
N VAL A 16 20.17 3.24 -23.40
CA VAL A 16 18.90 3.79 -23.85
C VAL A 16 17.82 2.71 -23.89
N SER A 17 18.18 1.53 -24.36
CA SER A 17 17.23 0.42 -24.42
C SER A 17 16.75 0.03 -23.02
N LEU A 18 17.65 0.03 -22.06
CA LEU A 18 17.31 -0.28 -20.68
C LEU A 18 16.34 0.73 -20.10
N CYS A 19 16.56 2.02 -20.38
CA CYS A 19 15.67 3.07 -19.90
C CYS A 19 14.25 2.89 -20.48
N VAL A 20 14.14 2.56 -21.74
CA VAL A 20 12.84 2.32 -22.36
C VAL A 20 12.11 1.16 -21.71
N ALA A 21 12.84 0.10 -21.38
CA ALA A 21 12.25 -1.04 -20.69
C ALA A 21 11.68 -0.66 -19.31
N VAL A 22 12.39 0.19 -18.59
CA VAL A 22 11.93 0.68 -17.29
C VAL A 22 10.64 1.49 -17.44
N ILE A 23 10.58 2.37 -18.43
CA ILE A 23 9.40 3.18 -18.68
C ILE A 23 8.20 2.28 -19.02
N ALA A 24 8.42 1.29 -19.84
CA ALA A 24 7.36 0.36 -20.19
C ALA A 24 6.82 -0.38 -18.97
N GLY A 25 7.68 -0.68 -17.99
CA GLY A 25 7.29 -1.34 -16.77
C GLY A 25 6.42 -0.49 -15.86
N CYS A 26 6.37 0.81 -16.07
CA CYS A 26 5.55 1.72 -15.26
C CYS A 26 4.07 1.73 -15.65
N ALA A 27 3.68 1.00 -16.70
CA ALA A 27 2.30 0.96 -17.16
C ALA A 27 1.35 0.37 -16.11
N ASN A 28 1.83 -0.47 -15.22
CA ASN A 28 1.03 -1.09 -14.15
C ASN A 28 1.74 -0.84 -12.82
N GLU A 29 0.99 -0.37 -11.85
CA GLU A 29 1.48 -0.26 -10.48
C GLU A 29 1.08 -1.48 -9.67
N GLU A 30 2.04 -2.07 -8.99
CA GLU A 30 1.80 -3.18 -8.09
C GLU A 30 2.15 -2.77 -6.66
N PHE A 31 1.26 -3.05 -5.74
CA PHE A 31 1.53 -2.83 -4.32
C PHE A 31 0.75 -3.84 -3.49
N GLY A 32 1.16 -4.00 -2.25
CA GLY A 32 0.43 -4.84 -1.31
C GLY A 32 -0.65 -4.03 -0.61
N GLY A 33 -1.86 -4.56 -0.62
CA GLY A 33 -2.99 -3.95 0.05
C GLY A 33 -3.77 -4.97 0.85
N LEU A 34 -4.73 -4.48 1.64
CA LEU A 34 -5.47 -5.32 2.58
C LEU A 34 -6.89 -5.66 2.09
N GLY A 35 -7.30 -5.12 0.97
CA GLY A 35 -8.66 -5.36 0.49
C GLY A 35 -9.71 -4.70 1.36
N ILE A 36 -9.44 -3.51 1.86
CA ILE A 36 -10.39 -2.74 2.66
C ILE A 36 -10.50 -1.33 2.09
N GLU A 37 -11.64 -0.71 2.35
CA GLU A 37 -11.87 0.68 2.02
C GLU A 37 -11.82 1.50 3.29
N VAL A 38 -11.01 2.54 3.30
CA VAL A 38 -10.77 3.39 4.47
C VAL A 38 -10.91 4.85 4.07
N PRO A 39 -11.05 5.76 5.06
CA PRO A 39 -11.10 7.19 4.74
C PRO A 39 -9.88 7.65 3.97
N SER A 40 -10.07 8.55 3.03
CA SER A 40 -9.00 9.08 2.19
C SER A 40 -9.04 10.60 2.20
N GLY A 41 -7.99 11.21 1.62
CA GLY A 41 -7.91 12.64 1.50
C GLY A 41 -6.98 13.28 2.53
N GLU A 42 -7.12 14.59 2.67
CA GLU A 42 -6.24 15.38 3.53
C GLU A 42 -6.69 15.46 5.00
N GLY A 43 -7.84 14.91 5.31
CA GLY A 43 -8.32 14.87 6.69
C GLY A 43 -7.37 14.09 7.59
N LYS A 44 -7.37 14.45 8.86
CA LYS A 44 -6.52 13.82 9.88
C LYS A 44 -7.36 12.99 10.83
N VAL A 45 -6.76 11.93 11.33
CA VAL A 45 -7.40 11.08 12.33
C VAL A 45 -7.46 11.80 13.67
N GLY A 46 -8.63 11.81 14.30
CA GLY A 46 -8.82 12.44 15.58
C GLY A 46 -10.06 11.91 16.28
N ARG A 47 -10.37 12.52 17.43
CA ARG A 47 -11.54 12.11 18.23
C ARG A 47 -12.84 12.19 17.42
N ASP A 48 -13.01 13.27 16.67
CA ASP A 48 -14.22 13.50 15.87
C ASP A 48 -14.15 12.88 14.48
N SER A 49 -13.00 12.31 14.13
CA SER A 49 -12.77 11.72 12.82
C SER A 49 -11.94 10.44 12.99
N PRO A 50 -12.54 9.39 13.54
CA PRO A 50 -11.85 8.12 13.73
C PRO A 50 -11.57 7.44 12.38
N TYR A 51 -10.53 6.63 12.35
CA TYR A 51 -10.15 5.93 11.13
C TYR A 51 -10.89 4.60 11.05
N VAL A 52 -12.09 4.63 10.52
CA VAL A 52 -13.00 3.48 10.50
C VAL A 52 -12.95 2.78 9.16
N ILE A 53 -12.92 1.45 9.18
CA ILE A 53 -13.01 0.65 7.95
C ILE A 53 -14.41 0.84 7.37
N VAL A 54 -14.49 1.39 6.17
CA VAL A 54 -15.75 1.66 5.50
C VAL A 54 -16.35 0.37 4.95
N SER A 55 -15.53 -0.42 4.27
CA SER A 55 -15.98 -1.71 3.76
C SER A 55 -14.79 -2.66 3.63
N VAL A 56 -15.10 -3.95 3.54
CA VAL A 56 -14.10 -5.01 3.39
C VAL A 56 -14.47 -5.79 2.12
N TYR A 57 -13.53 -5.90 1.19
CA TYR A 57 -13.79 -6.63 -0.05
C TYR A 57 -13.81 -8.12 0.23
N LYS A 58 -14.89 -8.75 -0.19
CA LYS A 58 -15.09 -10.18 0.00
C LYS A 58 -13.98 -10.97 -0.69
N GLY A 59 -13.37 -11.89 0.05
CA GLY A 59 -12.29 -12.71 -0.47
C GLY A 59 -10.93 -12.05 -0.43
N GLY A 60 -10.84 -10.78 -0.02
CA GLY A 60 -9.55 -10.10 0.15
C GLY A 60 -8.87 -10.54 1.44
N THR A 61 -7.62 -10.12 1.60
CA THR A 61 -6.82 -10.52 2.76
C THR A 61 -7.39 -10.00 4.07
N GLY A 62 -7.96 -8.79 4.06
CA GLY A 62 -8.62 -8.26 5.25
C GLY A 62 -9.85 -9.07 5.66
N ASP A 63 -10.65 -9.45 4.67
CA ASP A 63 -11.81 -10.30 4.91
C ASP A 63 -11.38 -11.65 5.50
N MET A 64 -10.35 -12.26 4.91
CA MET A 64 -9.84 -13.54 5.37
C MET A 64 -9.23 -13.47 6.76
N ALA A 65 -8.68 -12.33 7.13
CA ALA A 65 -8.12 -12.11 8.46
C ALA A 65 -9.16 -11.81 9.53
N GLY A 66 -10.39 -11.53 9.11
CA GLY A 66 -11.48 -11.26 10.05
C GLY A 66 -11.77 -9.80 10.29
N LEU A 67 -11.30 -8.90 9.43
CA LEU A 67 -11.65 -7.49 9.54
C LEU A 67 -13.09 -7.26 9.12
N HIS A 68 -13.76 -6.33 9.77
CA HIS A 68 -15.15 -5.99 9.47
C HIS A 68 -15.31 -4.49 9.23
N SER A 69 -16.28 -4.13 8.42
CA SER A 69 -16.65 -2.72 8.30
C SER A 69 -17.14 -2.22 9.65
N GLY A 70 -16.80 -0.98 9.98
CA GLY A 70 -17.12 -0.42 11.29
C GLY A 70 -16.02 -0.57 12.31
N ASP A 71 -14.98 -1.37 12.04
CA ASP A 71 -13.81 -1.47 12.92
C ASP A 71 -13.04 -0.15 12.87
N THR A 72 -12.60 0.33 14.03
CA THR A 72 -11.79 1.54 14.12
C THR A 72 -10.33 1.14 14.24
N ILE A 73 -9.50 1.53 13.28
CA ILE A 73 -8.08 1.23 13.31
C ILE A 73 -7.38 2.26 14.19
N LEU A 74 -6.71 1.81 15.23
CA LEU A 74 -6.03 2.66 16.18
C LEU A 74 -4.54 2.80 15.89
N SER A 75 -3.91 1.72 15.45
CA SER A 75 -2.49 1.74 15.11
C SER A 75 -2.18 0.74 14.01
N VAL A 76 -1.09 0.99 13.29
CA VAL A 76 -0.57 0.12 12.24
C VAL A 76 0.89 -0.12 12.55
N ASP A 77 1.28 -1.39 12.72
CA ASP A 77 2.64 -1.78 13.08
C ASP A 77 3.22 -0.99 14.26
N GLY A 78 2.37 -0.72 15.26
CA GLY A 78 2.78 0.01 16.44
C GLY A 78 2.77 1.52 16.28
N HIS A 79 2.39 2.05 15.12
CA HIS A 79 2.30 3.49 14.88
C HIS A 79 0.88 3.97 15.12
N PRO A 80 0.62 4.76 16.19
CA PRO A 80 -0.71 5.30 16.42
C PRO A 80 -1.13 6.21 15.27
N LEU A 81 -2.38 6.10 14.85
CA LEU A 81 -2.87 6.87 13.71
C LEU A 81 -3.33 8.28 14.06
N LYS A 82 -3.57 8.54 15.32
CA LYS A 82 -4.06 9.85 15.79
C LYS A 82 -3.17 10.98 15.29
N GLY A 83 -3.79 11.96 14.64
CA GLY A 83 -3.06 13.12 14.11
C GLY A 83 -2.48 12.91 12.72
N MET A 84 -2.54 11.70 12.19
CA MET A 84 -2.01 11.42 10.86
C MET A 84 -3.04 11.73 9.79
N GLN A 85 -2.56 12.18 8.63
CA GLN A 85 -3.39 12.43 7.48
C GLN A 85 -3.83 11.09 6.86
N HIS A 86 -5.09 11.02 6.41
CA HIS A 86 -5.63 9.78 5.85
C HIS A 86 -4.81 9.23 4.70
N ASP A 87 -4.42 10.08 3.76
CA ASP A 87 -3.62 9.63 2.61
C ASP A 87 -2.23 9.16 3.03
N TYR A 88 -1.65 9.77 4.04
CA TYR A 88 -0.35 9.34 4.57
C TYR A 88 -0.45 7.90 5.10
N ILE A 89 -1.52 7.60 5.84
CA ILE A 89 -1.72 6.27 6.42
C ILE A 89 -1.80 5.22 5.33
N VAL A 90 -2.59 5.47 4.30
CA VAL A 90 -2.73 4.52 3.19
C VAL A 90 -1.40 4.30 2.48
N LYS A 91 -0.72 5.38 2.11
CA LYS A 91 0.49 5.28 1.30
C LYS A 91 1.69 4.75 2.06
N ASN A 92 1.81 5.06 3.34
CA ASN A 92 3.03 4.77 4.09
C ASN A 92 2.90 3.64 5.12
N LEU A 93 1.68 3.35 5.57
CA LEU A 93 1.46 2.34 6.61
C LEU A 93 0.68 1.14 6.12
N LEU A 94 -0.42 1.34 5.42
CA LEU A 94 -1.27 0.24 4.98
C LEU A 94 -0.74 -0.45 3.73
N ARG A 95 -0.30 0.32 2.76
CA ARG A 95 0.30 -0.24 1.55
C ARG A 95 1.73 -0.65 1.86
N GLY A 96 2.18 -1.67 1.19
CA GLY A 96 3.55 -2.13 1.34
C GLY A 96 3.85 -3.20 0.33
N LYS A 97 4.90 -3.94 0.58
CA LYS A 97 5.34 -4.99 -0.31
C LYS A 97 4.33 -6.13 -0.32
N PRO A 98 3.89 -6.61 -1.50
CA PRO A 98 3.00 -7.77 -1.56
C PRO A 98 3.62 -8.96 -0.84
N GLY A 99 2.81 -9.68 -0.06
CA GLY A 99 3.28 -10.81 0.71
C GLY A 99 3.82 -10.47 2.09
N SER A 100 3.96 -9.17 2.42
CA SER A 100 4.40 -8.78 3.75
C SER A 100 3.22 -8.72 4.71
N MET A 101 3.50 -8.82 6.00
CA MET A 101 2.47 -8.78 7.04
C MET A 101 2.38 -7.38 7.64
N VAL A 102 1.18 -7.00 8.04
CA VAL A 102 0.95 -5.78 8.80
C VAL A 102 0.15 -6.13 10.05
N THR A 103 0.46 -5.50 11.16
CA THR A 103 -0.24 -5.69 12.42
C THR A 103 -1.14 -4.49 12.66
N LEU A 104 -2.43 -4.74 12.81
CA LEU A 104 -3.43 -3.71 13.07
C LEU A 104 -3.96 -3.85 14.47
N GLU A 105 -3.95 -2.75 15.22
CA GLU A 105 -4.67 -2.66 16.48
C GLU A 105 -5.96 -1.91 16.21
N LEU A 106 -7.08 -2.53 16.50
CA LEU A 106 -8.37 -1.91 16.23
C LEU A 106 -9.34 -2.10 17.37
N GLU A 107 -10.41 -1.32 17.33
CA GLU A 107 -11.47 -1.39 18.31
C GLU A 107 -12.77 -1.80 17.61
N ARG A 108 -13.40 -2.81 18.19
CA ARG A 108 -14.68 -3.32 17.69
C ARG A 108 -15.62 -3.46 18.87
N GLY A 109 -16.71 -2.67 18.87
CA GLY A 109 -17.68 -2.72 19.96
C GLY A 109 -17.10 -2.42 21.33
N GLY A 110 -16.12 -1.54 21.41
CA GLY A 110 -15.46 -1.19 22.67
C GLY A 110 -14.32 -2.09 23.08
N GLU A 111 -14.02 -3.14 22.31
CA GLU A 111 -12.95 -4.07 22.61
C GLU A 111 -11.75 -3.82 21.72
N LEU A 112 -10.56 -3.86 22.32
CA LEU A 112 -9.30 -3.77 21.58
C LEU A 112 -8.96 -5.15 21.02
N MET A 113 -8.64 -5.18 19.74
CA MET A 113 -8.29 -6.41 19.04
C MET A 113 -7.04 -6.18 18.19
N ILE A 114 -6.25 -7.21 18.05
CA ILE A 114 -5.04 -7.16 17.22
C ILE A 114 -5.18 -8.17 16.11
N PHE A 115 -4.98 -7.72 14.88
CA PHE A 115 -5.03 -8.57 13.70
C PHE A 115 -3.73 -8.48 12.92
N ARG A 116 -3.27 -9.61 12.47
CA ARG A 116 -2.16 -9.68 11.53
C ARG A 116 -2.74 -9.98 10.15
N VAL A 117 -2.49 -9.09 9.22
CA VAL A 117 -3.06 -9.20 7.88
C VAL A 117 -1.97 -9.26 6.84
N LEU A 118 -2.10 -10.19 5.92
CA LEU A 118 -1.17 -10.32 4.81
C LEU A 118 -1.52 -9.26 3.76
N ARG A 119 -0.51 -8.57 3.25
CA ARG A 119 -0.71 -7.65 2.13
C ARG A 119 -0.82 -8.47 0.86
N GLY A 120 -1.99 -8.46 0.26
CA GLY A 120 -2.23 -9.12 -1.01
C GLY A 120 -1.75 -8.26 -2.16
N LYS A 121 -1.49 -8.89 -3.30
CA LYS A 121 -1.05 -8.18 -4.49
C LYS A 121 -2.21 -7.41 -5.11
N VAL A 122 -2.05 -6.12 -5.28
CA VAL A 122 -3.01 -5.25 -5.96
C VAL A 122 -2.33 -4.66 -7.18
N VAL A 123 -2.98 -4.74 -8.33
CA VAL A 123 -2.46 -4.19 -9.57
C VAL A 123 -3.43 -3.14 -10.06
N LEU A 124 -2.96 -1.91 -10.22
CA LEU A 124 -3.75 -0.83 -10.80
C LEU A 124 -3.44 -0.77 -12.29
N LYS A 125 -4.47 -0.89 -13.10
CA LYS A 125 -4.35 -0.77 -14.55
C LYS A 125 -4.91 0.57 -15.00
N GLU A 126 -4.17 1.20 -15.85
CA GLU A 126 -4.55 2.49 -16.42
C GLU A 126 -5.47 2.37 -17.63
#